data_ce6d939d01d10c957936cb38dc8bb073
#
_entry.id   ce6d939d01d10c957936cb38dc8bb073
#
_cell.length_a   1.000
_cell.length_b   1.000
_cell.length_c   1.000
_cell.angle_alpha   90.00
_cell.angle_beta   90.00
_cell.angle_gamma   90.00
#
_symmetry.space_group_name_H-M   'P 1'
#
loop_
_entity.id
_entity.type
_entity.pdbx_description
1 polymer ?
#
loop_
_entity_poly.entity_id
_entity_poly.type
_entity_poly.pdbx_seq_one_letter_code
_entity_poly.pdbx_strand_id
1 'polypeptide(L)'
;MLNYEDYFNDLTKINLQLNFYINKPKVLKHYTNVLSDDYFNHLHNLNKKYSNTKDLELKHTINFNKKFLSSKLYLYQLISSYENSIISFENENKKIFPAKYEKERQEDFHEYLKTLIMRLNEALEKKISIPFIIIKKIILQVKNLKKYKYLSDYLKKVYLPKARKTIGLCNLKNGKKTYKLLLKHLIDKTPENVHKLGLSLISNMKPYKDDNKDVYKSKEALFKDCLEVSLYVYDNIIDKYFYYKPPKPFKIQKVPEELEYNYPMAYYSPIEDTIYINLRYYNECTKKSLFPLLIHECFHQYHYQFMKYHKLKTYQVYGYNNLTFIEGFAHYMEIYCGDKCNEDNYYSVLRKIRLVADTGINYYGWTYKKTFNFMKKYLSKKTKDIINEIDRYICDPGQALCYVVGKLEIIKMRDKYLKENKTKTIKDFHEKLLINGTCSLSTIKKLL
;
A
#
# COMPACT_ATOMS: atom_id res chain seq x y z
N MET A 1 -14.08 -28.96 -6.12
CA MET A 1 -12.66 -28.62 -6.27
C MET A 1 -12.41 -27.41 -5.36
N LEU A 2 -11.45 -27.47 -4.41
CA LEU A 2 -11.16 -26.38 -3.48
C LEU A 2 -10.66 -25.16 -4.26
N ASN A 3 -11.34 -24.03 -4.19
CA ASN A 3 -11.07 -22.82 -4.94
C ASN A 3 -10.77 -21.62 -4.01
N TYR A 4 -10.40 -20.48 -4.58
CA TYR A 4 -10.06 -19.29 -3.82
C TYR A 4 -11.27 -18.70 -3.06
N GLU A 5 -12.47 -18.82 -3.61
CA GLU A 5 -13.70 -18.32 -2.95
C GLU A 5 -13.96 -19.05 -1.62
N ASP A 6 -13.85 -20.38 -1.61
CA ASP A 6 -14.01 -21.17 -0.38
C ASP A 6 -12.92 -20.82 0.65
N TYR A 7 -11.66 -20.70 0.20
CA TYR A 7 -10.56 -20.26 1.05
C TYR A 7 -10.82 -18.88 1.67
N PHE A 8 -11.28 -17.94 0.85
CA PHE A 8 -11.51 -16.58 1.28
C PHE A 8 -12.70 -16.48 2.26
N ASN A 9 -13.76 -17.23 2.00
CA ASN A 9 -14.91 -17.33 2.90
C ASN A 9 -14.51 -17.94 4.25
N ASP A 10 -13.66 -18.95 4.27
CA ASP A 10 -13.12 -19.50 5.51
C ASP A 10 -12.16 -18.53 6.21
N LEU A 11 -11.34 -17.78 5.47
CA LEU A 11 -10.48 -16.74 6.02
C LEU A 11 -11.28 -15.64 6.73
N THR A 12 -12.43 -15.22 6.17
CA THR A 12 -13.29 -14.21 6.80
C THR A 12 -13.89 -14.69 8.11
N LYS A 13 -14.09 -16.00 8.30
CA LYS A 13 -14.58 -16.56 9.56
C LYS A 13 -13.55 -16.45 10.69
N ILE A 14 -12.27 -16.55 10.37
CA ILE A 14 -11.18 -16.44 11.36
C ILE A 14 -10.62 -15.02 11.49
N ASN A 15 -11.03 -14.07 10.65
CA ASN A 15 -10.64 -12.67 10.71
C ASN A 15 -11.89 -11.79 10.68
N LEU A 16 -12.36 -11.40 11.85
CA LEU A 16 -13.62 -10.65 12.02
C LEU A 16 -13.55 -9.24 11.41
N GLN A 17 -12.39 -8.59 11.45
CA GLN A 17 -12.20 -7.29 10.83
C GLN A 17 -12.34 -7.41 9.31
N LEU A 18 -11.68 -8.39 8.71
CA LEU A 18 -11.79 -8.67 7.27
C LEU A 18 -13.26 -9.00 6.90
N ASN A 19 -13.93 -9.83 7.69
CA ASN A 19 -15.34 -10.13 7.51
C ASN A 19 -16.22 -8.87 7.55
N PHE A 20 -15.95 -7.96 8.49
CA PHE A 20 -16.70 -6.71 8.62
C PHE A 20 -16.53 -5.82 7.38
N TYR A 21 -15.30 -5.68 6.86
CA TYR A 21 -15.06 -4.88 5.65
C TYR A 21 -15.77 -5.43 4.41
N ILE A 22 -15.83 -6.74 4.28
CA ILE A 22 -16.33 -7.41 3.08
C ILE A 22 -17.84 -7.58 3.13
N ASN A 23 -18.33 -8.21 4.18
CA ASN A 23 -19.72 -8.62 4.30
C ASN A 23 -20.61 -7.56 4.97
N LYS A 24 -20.00 -6.48 5.49
CA LYS A 24 -20.69 -5.37 6.16
C LYS A 24 -21.79 -5.84 7.14
N PRO A 25 -21.50 -6.78 8.05
CA PRO A 25 -22.47 -7.22 9.01
C PRO A 25 -22.91 -6.04 9.88
N LYS A 26 -24.15 -6.06 10.36
CA LYS A 26 -24.69 -5.00 11.23
C LYS A 26 -23.95 -4.83 12.55
N VAL A 27 -23.16 -5.85 12.94
CA VAL A 27 -22.52 -5.94 14.25
C VAL A 27 -21.09 -6.44 14.11
N LEU A 28 -20.14 -5.72 14.67
CA LEU A 28 -18.80 -6.21 14.99
C LEU A 28 -18.64 -6.16 16.52
N LYS A 29 -18.81 -7.32 17.16
CA LYS A 29 -18.72 -7.43 18.62
C LYS A 29 -17.26 -7.50 19.10
N HIS A 30 -16.45 -8.29 18.44
CA HIS A 30 -15.08 -8.58 18.82
C HIS A 30 -14.09 -8.30 17.69
N TYR A 31 -12.83 -8.04 18.03
CA TYR A 31 -11.71 -8.02 17.09
C TYR A 31 -10.96 -9.35 17.14
N THR A 32 -10.52 -9.83 15.99
CA THR A 32 -9.54 -10.92 15.94
C THR A 32 -8.14 -10.38 16.28
N ASN A 33 -7.47 -11.03 17.23
CA ASN A 33 -6.07 -10.75 17.51
C ASN A 33 -5.17 -11.47 16.48
N VAL A 34 -4.85 -10.78 15.39
CA VAL A 34 -4.07 -11.34 14.26
C VAL A 34 -2.59 -11.63 14.59
N LEU A 35 -2.13 -11.30 15.80
CA LEU A 35 -0.80 -11.62 16.31
C LEU A 35 -0.81 -12.80 17.30
N SER A 36 -1.97 -13.35 17.64
CA SER A 36 -2.10 -14.46 18.57
C SER A 36 -1.63 -15.79 17.96
N ASP A 37 -1.20 -16.73 18.82
CA ASP A 37 -0.89 -18.09 18.38
C ASP A 37 -2.12 -18.82 17.85
N ASP A 38 -3.30 -18.56 18.42
CA ASP A 38 -4.57 -19.11 17.92
C ASP A 38 -4.86 -18.68 16.48
N TYR A 39 -4.70 -17.40 16.17
CA TYR A 39 -4.85 -16.93 14.79
C TYR A 39 -3.83 -17.58 13.85
N PHE A 40 -2.57 -17.70 14.26
CA PHE A 40 -1.55 -18.37 13.46
C PHE A 40 -1.84 -19.85 13.24
N ASN A 41 -2.35 -20.54 14.26
CA ASN A 41 -2.78 -21.95 14.16
C ASN A 41 -3.97 -22.08 13.19
N HIS A 42 -4.99 -21.23 13.31
CA HIS A 42 -6.11 -21.20 12.38
C HIS A 42 -5.64 -20.95 10.93
N LEU A 43 -4.78 -19.98 10.72
CA LEU A 43 -4.23 -19.67 9.39
C LEU A 43 -3.38 -20.85 8.85
N HIS A 44 -2.60 -21.52 9.71
CA HIS A 44 -1.85 -22.72 9.34
C HIS A 44 -2.78 -23.86 8.88
N ASN A 45 -3.83 -24.14 9.65
CA ASN A 45 -4.81 -25.18 9.34
C ASN A 45 -5.59 -24.86 8.05
N LEU A 46 -5.95 -23.60 7.86
CA LEU A 46 -6.58 -23.12 6.62
C LEU A 46 -5.66 -23.37 5.41
N ASN A 47 -4.39 -22.96 5.49
CA ASN A 47 -3.42 -23.18 4.42
C ASN A 47 -3.18 -24.68 4.14
N LYS A 48 -3.24 -25.54 5.16
CA LYS A 48 -3.13 -27.00 5.01
C LYS A 48 -4.35 -27.57 4.29
N LYS A 49 -5.57 -27.17 4.69
CA LYS A 49 -6.85 -27.59 4.07
C LYS A 49 -6.84 -27.33 2.56
N TYR A 50 -6.34 -26.17 2.12
CA TYR A 50 -6.35 -25.76 0.72
C TYR A 50 -5.04 -26.02 -0.05
N SER A 51 -4.10 -26.75 0.53
CA SER A 51 -2.75 -26.94 -0.04
C SER A 51 -2.72 -27.60 -1.42
N ASN A 52 -3.71 -28.42 -1.76
CA ASN A 52 -3.82 -29.15 -3.04
C ASN A 52 -4.62 -28.37 -4.12
N THR A 53 -4.83 -27.08 -3.94
CA THR A 53 -5.55 -26.26 -4.92
C THR A 53 -4.86 -26.23 -6.29
N LYS A 54 -5.65 -26.15 -7.36
CA LYS A 54 -5.18 -25.90 -8.74
C LYS A 54 -5.18 -24.40 -9.08
N ASP A 55 -5.85 -23.57 -8.27
CA ASP A 55 -5.88 -22.12 -8.45
C ASP A 55 -4.50 -21.51 -8.25
N LEU A 56 -4.00 -20.79 -9.26
CA LEU A 56 -2.63 -20.24 -9.27
C LEU A 56 -2.42 -19.17 -8.21
N GLU A 57 -3.42 -18.31 -8.03
CA GLU A 57 -3.32 -17.21 -7.07
C GLU A 57 -3.45 -17.69 -5.63
N LEU A 58 -4.34 -18.65 -5.39
CA LEU A 58 -4.43 -19.31 -4.08
C LEU A 58 -3.14 -20.06 -3.72
N LYS A 59 -2.53 -20.75 -4.68
CA LYS A 59 -1.21 -21.36 -4.51
C LYS A 59 -0.15 -20.34 -4.10
N HIS A 60 -0.14 -19.18 -4.77
CA HIS A 60 0.78 -18.08 -4.45
C HIS A 60 0.57 -17.59 -3.00
N THR A 61 -0.68 -17.33 -2.62
CA THR A 61 -1.08 -16.91 -1.28
C THR A 61 -0.69 -17.93 -0.21
N ILE A 62 -1.02 -19.20 -0.39
CA ILE A 62 -0.70 -20.29 0.56
C ILE A 62 0.81 -20.44 0.73
N ASN A 63 1.56 -20.39 -0.36
CA ASN A 63 3.03 -20.52 -0.31
C ASN A 63 3.67 -19.34 0.44
N PHE A 64 3.15 -18.14 0.28
CA PHE A 64 3.61 -16.99 1.06
C PHE A 64 3.25 -17.14 2.54
N ASN A 65 2.00 -17.47 2.87
CA ASN A 65 1.55 -17.65 4.25
C ASN A 65 2.35 -18.74 4.98
N LYS A 66 2.64 -19.87 4.33
CA LYS A 66 3.52 -20.90 4.88
C LYS A 66 4.91 -20.35 5.23
N LYS A 67 5.50 -19.55 4.34
CA LYS A 67 6.81 -18.91 4.58
C LYS A 67 6.72 -17.81 5.63
N PHE A 68 5.64 -17.02 5.62
CA PHE A 68 5.37 -15.98 6.61
C PHE A 68 5.38 -16.56 8.03
N LEU A 69 4.64 -17.66 8.25
CA LEU A 69 4.57 -18.33 9.55
C LEU A 69 5.89 -19.04 9.90
N SER A 70 6.42 -19.89 9.01
CA SER A 70 7.62 -20.71 9.30
C SER A 70 8.89 -19.88 9.50
N SER A 71 9.03 -18.75 8.80
CA SER A 71 10.16 -17.81 8.94
C SER A 71 9.90 -16.71 9.96
N LYS A 72 8.74 -16.73 10.64
CA LYS A 72 8.29 -15.70 11.58
C LYS A 72 8.42 -14.28 11.02
N LEU A 73 8.02 -14.08 9.77
CA LEU A 73 8.13 -12.77 9.09
C LEU A 73 7.38 -11.67 9.84
N TYR A 74 6.31 -12.02 10.55
CA TYR A 74 5.57 -11.09 11.41
C TYR A 74 6.46 -10.38 12.44
N LEU A 75 7.55 -10.99 12.91
CA LEU A 75 8.48 -10.34 13.84
C LEU A 75 9.28 -9.19 13.21
N TYR A 76 9.45 -9.19 11.90
CA TYR A 76 10.13 -8.11 11.16
C TYR A 76 9.21 -6.94 10.84
N GLN A 77 7.88 -7.14 10.97
CA GLN A 77 6.83 -6.21 10.56
C GLN A 77 5.93 -5.77 11.72
N LEU A 78 6.32 -6.00 12.98
CA LEU A 78 5.47 -5.75 14.16
C LEU A 78 5.00 -4.29 14.28
N ILE A 79 5.76 -3.36 13.73
CA ILE A 79 5.39 -1.95 13.63
C ILE A 79 5.74 -1.51 12.21
N SER A 80 5.15 -2.17 11.22
CA SER A 80 5.49 -1.98 9.82
C SER A 80 4.94 -0.69 9.24
N SER A 81 3.80 -0.23 9.64
CA SER A 81 3.35 1.10 9.27
C SER A 81 2.59 1.76 10.41
N TYR A 82 2.69 3.07 10.51
CA TYR A 82 1.83 3.87 11.38
C TYR A 82 0.37 3.75 11.00
N GLU A 83 0.08 3.32 9.78
CA GLU A 83 -1.20 3.38 9.11
C GLU A 83 -1.96 2.05 9.15
N ASN A 84 -1.27 0.91 9.26
CA ASN A 84 -1.87 -0.43 9.16
C ASN A 84 -1.95 -1.21 10.47
N SER A 85 -1.67 -0.55 11.59
CA SER A 85 -1.90 -1.17 12.90
C SER A 85 -3.39 -1.12 13.26
N ILE A 86 -3.83 -1.96 14.21
CA ILE A 86 -5.17 -1.84 14.83
C ILE A 86 -5.44 -0.40 15.32
N ILE A 87 -4.39 0.38 15.54
CA ILE A 87 -4.41 1.80 15.89
C ILE A 87 -5.10 2.63 14.82
N SER A 88 -4.68 2.49 13.56
CA SER A 88 -5.34 3.16 12.42
C SER A 88 -6.73 2.63 12.21
N PHE A 89 -6.89 1.31 12.24
CA PHE A 89 -8.17 0.66 12.07
C PHE A 89 -9.23 1.18 13.05
N GLU A 90 -8.89 1.32 14.33
CA GLU A 90 -9.83 1.84 15.33
C GLU A 90 -10.12 3.33 15.15
N ASN A 91 -9.12 4.13 14.80
CA ASN A 91 -9.32 5.58 14.61
C ASN A 91 -10.14 5.90 13.35
N GLU A 92 -9.90 5.20 12.26
CA GLU A 92 -10.63 5.38 10.99
C GLU A 92 -12.07 4.88 11.07
N ASN A 93 -12.31 3.86 11.87
CA ASN A 93 -13.59 3.14 11.89
C ASN A 93 -14.48 3.46 13.10
N LYS A 94 -14.10 4.39 13.98
CA LYS A 94 -14.95 4.80 15.12
C LYS A 94 -16.39 5.18 14.72
N LYS A 95 -16.56 5.75 13.52
CA LYS A 95 -17.88 6.11 12.97
C LYS A 95 -18.64 4.93 12.34
N ILE A 96 -17.93 3.83 12.03
CA ILE A 96 -18.47 2.69 11.29
C ILE A 96 -18.92 1.58 12.26
N PHE A 97 -18.25 1.45 13.42
CA PHE A 97 -18.58 0.39 14.37
C PHE A 97 -19.71 0.77 15.32
N PRO A 98 -20.69 -0.14 15.52
CA PRO A 98 -21.77 0.10 16.47
C PRO A 98 -21.23 0.34 17.89
N ALA A 99 -21.66 1.45 18.52
CA ALA A 99 -21.25 1.82 19.88
C ALA A 99 -21.60 0.75 20.92
N LYS A 100 -22.67 -0.02 20.69
CA LYS A 100 -23.18 -1.06 21.59
C LYS A 100 -22.12 -2.06 22.10
N TYR A 101 -21.06 -2.33 21.32
CA TYR A 101 -20.01 -3.31 21.69
C TYR A 101 -18.63 -2.64 21.82
N GLU A 102 -18.60 -1.38 22.15
CA GLU A 102 -17.32 -0.66 22.30
C GLU A 102 -16.47 -1.21 23.45
N LYS A 103 -17.09 -1.63 24.56
CA LYS A 103 -16.39 -2.20 25.70
C LYS A 103 -15.66 -3.49 25.33
N GLU A 104 -16.35 -4.41 24.68
CA GLU A 104 -15.77 -5.71 24.25
C GLU A 104 -14.60 -5.48 23.27
N ARG A 105 -14.74 -4.55 22.32
CA ARG A 105 -13.66 -4.20 21.40
C ARG A 105 -12.48 -3.52 22.09
N GLN A 106 -12.72 -2.74 23.15
CA GLN A 106 -11.64 -2.16 23.95
C GLN A 106 -10.88 -3.23 24.74
N GLU A 107 -11.56 -4.25 25.24
CA GLU A 107 -10.96 -5.42 25.89
C GLU A 107 -10.10 -6.20 24.90
N ASP A 108 -10.63 -6.53 23.72
CA ASP A 108 -9.88 -7.18 22.64
C ASP A 108 -8.66 -6.36 22.21
N PHE A 109 -8.80 -5.05 22.13
CA PHE A 109 -7.70 -4.15 21.81
C PHE A 109 -6.61 -4.16 22.89
N HIS A 110 -6.99 -4.21 24.16
CA HIS A 110 -6.04 -4.31 25.25
C HIS A 110 -5.24 -5.64 25.19
N GLU A 111 -5.93 -6.76 24.92
CA GLU A 111 -5.27 -8.06 24.72
C GLU A 111 -4.37 -8.07 23.47
N TYR A 112 -4.76 -7.39 22.41
CA TYR A 112 -3.88 -7.19 21.25
C TYR A 112 -2.59 -6.44 21.64
N LEU A 113 -2.68 -5.37 22.43
CA LEU A 113 -1.49 -4.64 22.88
C LEU A 113 -0.56 -5.50 23.76
N LYS A 114 -1.11 -6.37 24.61
CA LYS A 114 -0.32 -7.34 25.39
C LYS A 114 0.40 -8.32 24.45
N THR A 115 -0.32 -8.86 23.49
CA THR A 115 0.24 -9.77 22.48
C THR A 115 1.32 -9.08 21.65
N LEU A 116 1.11 -7.82 21.23
CA LEU A 116 2.12 -7.04 20.52
C LEU A 116 3.40 -6.90 21.36
N ILE A 117 3.29 -6.59 22.65
CA ILE A 117 4.45 -6.49 23.55
C ILE A 117 5.15 -7.84 23.69
N MET A 118 4.40 -8.94 23.81
CA MET A 118 4.96 -10.29 23.83
C MET A 118 5.77 -10.57 22.56
N ARG A 119 5.22 -10.26 21.38
CA ARG A 119 5.93 -10.42 20.10
C ARG A 119 7.14 -9.50 19.96
N LEU A 120 7.08 -8.28 20.49
CA LEU A 120 8.23 -7.38 20.52
C LEU A 120 9.37 -7.94 21.39
N ASN A 121 9.06 -8.56 22.53
CA ASN A 121 10.05 -9.26 23.35
C ASN A 121 10.62 -10.49 22.63
N GLU A 122 9.77 -11.34 22.04
CA GLU A 122 10.21 -12.47 21.20
C GLU A 122 11.18 -12.02 20.08
N ALA A 123 10.87 -10.89 19.42
CA ALA A 123 11.72 -10.32 18.40
C ALA A 123 13.08 -9.87 18.97
N LEU A 124 13.11 -9.20 20.13
CA LEU A 124 14.34 -8.78 20.79
C LEU A 124 15.23 -9.98 21.15
N GLU A 125 14.67 -11.06 21.70
CA GLU A 125 15.39 -12.31 22.00
C GLU A 125 16.03 -12.91 20.76
N LYS A 126 15.35 -12.80 19.61
CA LYS A 126 15.86 -13.24 18.30
C LYS A 126 16.80 -12.23 17.61
N LYS A 127 17.16 -11.15 18.30
CA LYS A 127 17.96 -10.03 17.75
C LYS A 127 17.31 -9.35 16.54
N ILE A 128 15.98 -9.31 16.53
CA ILE A 128 15.17 -8.60 15.55
C ILE A 128 14.60 -7.37 16.25
N SER A 129 15.25 -6.22 16.12
CA SER A 129 14.79 -5.00 16.76
C SER A 129 14.42 -3.92 15.74
N ILE A 130 13.43 -3.10 16.10
CA ILE A 130 12.99 -1.95 15.33
C ILE A 130 14.04 -0.81 15.49
N PRO A 131 14.28 0.01 14.45
CA PRO A 131 15.19 1.13 14.55
C PRO A 131 14.81 2.14 15.62
N PHE A 132 15.79 2.63 16.35
CA PHE A 132 15.64 3.64 17.41
C PHE A 132 14.84 4.86 16.94
N ILE A 133 15.12 5.37 15.71
CA ILE A 133 14.44 6.54 15.16
C ILE A 133 12.94 6.30 15.00
N ILE A 134 12.52 5.08 14.61
CA ILE A 134 11.10 4.72 14.43
C ILE A 134 10.43 4.61 15.80
N ILE A 135 11.06 3.91 16.77
CA ILE A 135 10.50 3.80 18.12
C ILE A 135 10.29 5.17 18.77
N LYS A 136 11.24 6.11 18.62
CA LYS A 136 11.06 7.49 19.12
C LYS A 136 9.82 8.17 18.52
N LYS A 137 9.60 8.01 17.21
CA LYS A 137 8.43 8.60 16.52
C LYS A 137 7.13 7.99 17.02
N ILE A 138 7.06 6.67 17.18
CA ILE A 138 5.89 5.98 17.71
C ILE A 138 5.58 6.45 19.13
N ILE A 139 6.58 6.53 20.01
CA ILE A 139 6.40 7.04 21.37
C ILE A 139 5.79 8.45 21.36
N LEU A 140 6.27 9.34 20.47
CA LEU A 140 5.74 10.70 20.36
C LEU A 140 4.28 10.73 19.89
N GLN A 141 3.87 9.82 19.03
CA GLN A 141 2.48 9.73 18.55
C GLN A 141 1.53 9.22 19.63
N VAL A 142 1.95 8.19 20.40
CA VAL A 142 1.05 7.51 21.33
C VAL A 142 1.11 8.05 22.78
N LYS A 143 2.10 8.87 23.13
CA LYS A 143 2.36 9.30 24.52
C LYS A 143 1.19 10.00 25.22
N ASN A 144 0.36 10.72 24.46
CA ASN A 144 -0.78 11.49 25.00
C ASN A 144 -2.11 10.73 24.90
N LEU A 145 -2.12 9.52 24.35
CA LEU A 145 -3.30 8.72 24.15
C LEU A 145 -3.46 7.72 25.29
N LYS A 146 -4.45 7.92 26.17
CA LYS A 146 -4.67 7.10 27.38
C LYS A 146 -4.68 5.60 27.07
N LYS A 147 -5.35 5.19 26.02
CA LYS A 147 -5.48 3.78 25.60
C LYS A 147 -4.14 3.12 25.21
N TYR A 148 -3.13 3.91 24.82
CA TYR A 148 -1.79 3.42 24.49
C TYR A 148 -0.76 3.59 25.61
N LYS A 149 -1.16 4.05 26.77
CA LYS A 149 -0.23 4.33 27.90
C LYS A 149 0.65 3.12 28.19
N TYR A 150 0.06 1.93 28.28
CA TYR A 150 0.79 0.69 28.53
C TYR A 150 1.86 0.40 27.47
N LEU A 151 1.51 0.53 26.19
CA LEU A 151 2.46 0.38 25.08
C LEU A 151 3.52 1.48 25.10
N SER A 152 3.13 2.73 25.31
CA SER A 152 4.05 3.88 25.36
C SER A 152 5.08 3.73 26.49
N ASP A 153 4.65 3.31 27.69
CA ASP A 153 5.53 3.07 28.82
C ASP A 153 6.52 1.93 28.55
N TYR A 154 6.04 0.82 27.97
CA TYR A 154 6.89 -0.29 27.56
C TYR A 154 7.92 0.14 26.50
N LEU A 155 7.47 0.80 25.44
CA LEU A 155 8.36 1.27 24.38
C LEU A 155 9.42 2.22 24.91
N LYS A 156 9.08 3.13 25.80
CA LYS A 156 10.00 4.12 26.38
C LYS A 156 10.99 3.48 27.36
N LYS A 157 10.50 2.66 28.29
CA LYS A 157 11.31 2.16 29.41
C LYS A 157 12.08 0.88 29.10
N VAL A 158 11.53 0.01 28.25
CA VAL A 158 12.05 -1.34 28.01
C VAL A 158 12.63 -1.49 26.61
N TYR A 159 11.89 -1.06 25.58
CA TYR A 159 12.26 -1.33 24.20
C TYR A 159 13.29 -0.35 23.64
N LEU A 160 13.09 0.96 23.85
CA LEU A 160 13.95 2.01 23.29
C LEU A 160 15.44 1.84 23.61
N PRO A 161 15.85 1.45 24.84
CA PRO A 161 17.25 1.19 25.15
C PRO A 161 17.87 0.04 24.35
N LYS A 162 17.05 -0.91 23.86
CA LYS A 162 17.44 -2.09 23.08
C LYS A 162 17.24 -1.90 21.57
N ALA A 163 16.69 -0.77 21.16
CA ALA A 163 16.41 -0.47 19.76
C ALA A 163 17.71 -0.29 18.96
N ARG A 164 17.76 -0.83 17.75
CA ARG A 164 18.95 -0.74 16.89
C ARG A 164 19.17 0.66 16.32
N LYS A 165 20.42 1.03 16.11
CA LYS A 165 20.79 2.32 15.47
C LYS A 165 20.76 2.24 13.93
N THR A 166 20.90 1.05 13.36
CA THR A 166 20.81 0.81 11.92
C THR A 166 19.35 0.78 11.46
N ILE A 167 19.08 1.09 10.19
CA ILE A 167 17.70 1.25 9.70
C ILE A 167 17.23 0.08 8.80
N GLY A 168 18.10 -0.49 7.97
CA GLY A 168 17.72 -1.49 6.96
C GLY A 168 17.49 -2.89 7.54
N LEU A 169 16.65 -3.68 6.87
CA LEU A 169 16.44 -5.10 7.16
C LEU A 169 17.74 -5.89 7.08
N CYS A 170 18.61 -5.57 6.11
CA CYS A 170 19.89 -6.26 5.89
C CYS A 170 20.81 -6.26 7.12
N ASN A 171 20.58 -5.39 8.10
CA ASN A 171 21.33 -5.33 9.34
C ASN A 171 20.84 -6.32 10.40
N LEU A 172 19.74 -7.02 10.15
CA LEU A 172 19.17 -8.03 11.03
C LEU A 172 19.62 -9.43 10.65
N LYS A 173 19.58 -10.36 11.61
CA LYS A 173 19.79 -11.78 11.32
C LYS A 173 18.81 -12.22 10.23
N ASN A 174 19.32 -12.84 9.15
CA ASN A 174 18.54 -13.23 7.95
C ASN A 174 17.83 -12.06 7.23
N GLY A 175 18.11 -10.81 7.54
CA GLY A 175 17.37 -9.65 7.01
C GLY A 175 17.42 -9.54 5.49
N LYS A 176 18.57 -9.80 4.84
CA LYS A 176 18.65 -9.87 3.36
C LYS A 176 17.78 -10.98 2.78
N LYS A 177 17.74 -12.15 3.42
CA LYS A 177 16.87 -13.26 3.01
C LYS A 177 15.41 -12.90 3.16
N THR A 178 15.06 -12.25 4.26
CA THR A 178 13.70 -11.72 4.53
C THR A 178 13.30 -10.72 3.46
N TYR A 179 14.14 -9.75 3.14
CA TYR A 179 13.84 -8.76 2.11
C TYR A 179 13.68 -9.38 0.72
N LYS A 180 14.54 -10.34 0.33
CA LYS A 180 14.37 -11.13 -0.92
C LYS A 180 13.02 -11.84 -0.96
N LEU A 181 12.58 -12.42 0.15
CA LEU A 181 11.30 -13.12 0.23
C LEU A 181 10.11 -12.15 0.08
N LEU A 182 10.18 -10.97 0.72
CA LEU A 182 9.18 -9.92 0.56
C LEU A 182 9.08 -9.44 -0.89
N LEU A 183 10.21 -9.13 -1.54
CA LEU A 183 10.22 -8.68 -2.93
C LEU A 183 9.74 -9.77 -3.90
N LYS A 184 10.09 -11.03 -3.64
CA LYS A 184 9.59 -12.16 -4.45
C LYS A 184 8.06 -12.26 -4.38
N HIS A 185 7.47 -12.00 -3.21
CA HIS A 185 6.03 -11.99 -3.05
C HIS A 185 5.37 -10.75 -3.68
N LEU A 186 5.89 -9.56 -3.37
CA LEU A 186 5.28 -8.29 -3.81
C LEU A 186 5.42 -8.07 -5.32
N ILE A 187 6.62 -8.22 -5.87
CA ILE A 187 6.98 -7.75 -7.22
C ILE A 187 7.64 -8.81 -8.11
N ASP A 188 7.83 -10.02 -7.60
CA ASP A 188 8.49 -11.15 -8.30
C ASP A 188 9.86 -10.79 -8.90
N LYS A 189 10.67 -10.01 -8.18
CA LYS A 189 12.02 -9.60 -8.60
C LYS A 189 13.04 -9.71 -7.46
N THR A 190 14.32 -9.74 -7.82
CA THR A 190 15.41 -9.68 -6.84
C THR A 190 15.73 -8.22 -6.49
N PRO A 191 16.23 -7.93 -5.27
CA PRO A 191 16.67 -6.59 -4.88
C PRO A 191 17.72 -6.01 -5.83
N GLU A 192 18.64 -6.84 -6.31
CA GLU A 192 19.71 -6.45 -7.23
C GLU A 192 19.14 -5.94 -8.57
N ASN A 193 18.16 -6.68 -9.13
CA ASN A 193 17.51 -6.30 -10.38
C ASN A 193 16.71 -5.02 -10.23
N VAL A 194 16.02 -4.83 -9.10
CA VAL A 194 15.25 -3.61 -8.83
C VAL A 194 16.16 -2.40 -8.65
N HIS A 195 17.26 -2.56 -7.90
CA HIS A 195 18.23 -1.50 -7.71
C HIS A 195 18.87 -1.06 -9.05
N LYS A 196 19.31 -2.03 -9.87
CA LYS A 196 19.84 -1.78 -11.22
C LYS A 196 18.83 -1.06 -12.11
N LEU A 197 17.57 -1.52 -12.10
CA LEU A 197 16.49 -0.86 -12.81
C LEU A 197 16.32 0.60 -12.35
N GLY A 198 16.30 0.83 -11.04
CA GLY A 198 16.21 2.18 -10.49
C GLY A 198 17.35 3.08 -10.94
N LEU A 199 18.60 2.60 -10.88
CA LEU A 199 19.76 3.35 -11.34
C LEU A 199 19.67 3.68 -12.85
N SER A 200 19.20 2.73 -13.68
CA SER A 200 19.00 2.96 -15.11
C SER A 200 17.93 4.03 -15.38
N LEU A 201 16.82 4.01 -14.63
CA LEU A 201 15.74 4.99 -14.80
C LEU A 201 16.11 6.41 -14.38
N ILE A 202 17.09 6.55 -13.49
CA ILE A 202 17.53 7.88 -13.00
C ILE A 202 18.84 8.36 -13.64
N SER A 203 19.51 7.57 -14.48
CA SER A 203 20.83 7.90 -15.05
C SER A 203 20.86 9.26 -15.77
N ASN A 204 19.80 9.57 -16.53
CA ASN A 204 19.66 10.82 -17.29
C ASN A 204 18.52 11.70 -16.74
N MET A 205 18.00 11.38 -15.54
CA MET A 205 16.87 12.10 -14.95
C MET A 205 17.31 13.42 -14.36
N LYS A 206 16.63 14.49 -14.75
CA LYS A 206 16.82 15.82 -14.14
C LYS A 206 16.17 15.85 -12.74
N PRO A 207 16.79 16.55 -11.77
CA PRO A 207 16.15 16.80 -10.48
C PRO A 207 14.82 17.54 -10.65
N TYR A 208 13.83 17.15 -9.84
CA TYR A 208 12.60 17.91 -9.76
C TYR A 208 12.89 19.33 -9.25
N LYS A 209 12.48 20.31 -10.03
CA LYS A 209 12.56 21.72 -9.65
C LYS A 209 11.19 22.14 -9.15
N ASP A 210 11.12 22.49 -7.87
CA ASP A 210 9.92 23.05 -7.26
C ASP A 210 9.74 24.48 -7.78
N ASP A 211 8.82 24.68 -8.68
CA ASP A 211 8.41 26.02 -9.10
C ASP A 211 7.27 26.49 -8.21
N ASN A 212 7.62 27.17 -7.09
CA ASN A 212 6.64 27.68 -6.13
C ASN A 212 5.66 28.71 -6.75
N LYS A 213 5.83 29.11 -8.01
CA LYS A 213 4.96 30.04 -8.71
C LYS A 213 3.64 29.41 -9.14
N ASP A 214 3.56 28.07 -9.20
CA ASP A 214 2.40 27.32 -9.72
C ASP A 214 1.61 26.58 -8.61
N VAL A 215 1.79 26.98 -7.35
CA VAL A 215 0.99 26.42 -6.23
C VAL A 215 -0.38 27.08 -6.14
N TYR A 216 -1.33 26.36 -5.55
CA TYR A 216 -2.70 26.89 -5.34
C TYR A 216 -2.71 28.00 -4.29
N LYS A 217 -3.52 29.03 -4.56
CA LYS A 217 -3.66 30.19 -3.66
C LYS A 217 -4.75 30.00 -2.60
N SER A 218 -5.66 29.04 -2.81
CA SER A 218 -6.72 28.73 -1.84
C SER A 218 -7.13 27.26 -1.89
N LYS A 219 -7.77 26.77 -0.81
CA LYS A 219 -8.37 25.44 -0.71
C LYS A 219 -9.44 25.22 -1.79
N GLU A 220 -10.24 26.25 -2.07
CA GLU A 220 -11.33 26.24 -3.05
C GLU A 220 -10.80 26.07 -4.47
N ALA A 221 -9.73 26.81 -4.82
CA ALA A 221 -9.10 26.70 -6.13
C ALA A 221 -8.51 25.27 -6.35
N LEU A 222 -7.84 24.71 -5.35
CA LEU A 222 -7.38 23.33 -5.41
C LEU A 222 -8.52 22.35 -5.62
N PHE A 223 -9.60 22.46 -4.82
CA PHE A 223 -10.72 21.53 -4.90
C PHE A 223 -11.48 21.63 -6.22
N LYS A 224 -11.64 22.86 -6.75
CA LYS A 224 -12.23 23.10 -8.08
C LYS A 224 -11.45 22.38 -9.17
N ASP A 225 -10.13 22.58 -9.21
CA ASP A 225 -9.27 21.91 -10.21
C ASP A 225 -9.29 20.37 -10.04
N CYS A 226 -9.44 19.85 -8.81
CA CYS A 226 -9.63 18.41 -8.59
C CYS A 226 -10.89 17.89 -9.29
N LEU A 227 -12.00 18.61 -9.19
CA LEU A 227 -13.25 18.25 -9.86
C LEU A 227 -13.09 18.31 -11.38
N GLU A 228 -12.46 19.37 -11.91
CA GLU A 228 -12.22 19.55 -13.35
C GLU A 228 -11.34 18.44 -13.92
N VAL A 229 -10.25 18.06 -13.22
CA VAL A 229 -9.37 16.95 -13.65
C VAL A 229 -10.15 15.63 -13.64
N SER A 230 -10.97 15.36 -12.64
CA SER A 230 -11.75 14.12 -12.59
C SER A 230 -12.77 14.02 -13.71
N LEU A 231 -13.44 15.13 -14.04
CA LEU A 231 -14.34 15.20 -15.19
C LEU A 231 -13.59 15.00 -16.49
N TYR A 232 -12.41 15.62 -16.63
CA TYR A 232 -11.57 15.40 -17.82
C TYR A 232 -11.23 13.92 -18.00
N VAL A 233 -10.86 13.20 -16.93
CA VAL A 233 -10.58 11.75 -16.99
C VAL A 233 -11.83 10.99 -17.44
N TYR A 234 -12.98 11.31 -16.85
CA TYR A 234 -14.25 10.67 -17.14
C TYR A 234 -14.68 10.87 -18.60
N ASP A 235 -14.58 12.10 -19.12
CA ASP A 235 -15.09 12.46 -20.44
C ASP A 235 -14.10 12.12 -21.59
N ASN A 236 -12.79 12.18 -21.32
CA ASN A 236 -11.80 12.10 -22.40
C ASN A 236 -10.92 10.85 -22.37
N ILE A 237 -10.82 10.16 -21.21
CA ILE A 237 -9.92 9.01 -21.07
C ILE A 237 -10.70 7.70 -21.06
N ILE A 238 -11.81 7.63 -20.31
CA ILE A 238 -12.54 6.38 -20.13
C ILE A 238 -13.00 5.82 -21.47
N ASP A 239 -13.77 6.57 -22.25
CA ASP A 239 -14.33 6.10 -23.53
C ASP A 239 -13.26 5.75 -24.56
N LYS A 240 -12.10 6.37 -24.48
CA LYS A 240 -11.02 6.12 -25.43
C LYS A 240 -10.28 4.79 -25.16
N TYR A 241 -10.19 4.39 -23.90
CA TYR A 241 -9.32 3.28 -23.50
C TYR A 241 -10.05 2.10 -22.87
N PHE A 242 -11.36 2.19 -22.60
CA PHE A 242 -12.15 1.15 -21.97
C PHE A 242 -13.49 0.93 -22.67
N TYR A 243 -14.07 -0.26 -22.53
CA TYR A 243 -15.44 -0.55 -22.95
C TYR A 243 -16.46 -0.15 -21.89
N TYR A 244 -16.15 -0.39 -20.61
CA TYR A 244 -17.00 0.03 -19.51
C TYR A 244 -16.81 1.51 -19.19
N LYS A 245 -17.92 2.26 -19.12
CA LYS A 245 -17.95 3.62 -18.56
C LYS A 245 -18.84 3.62 -17.33
N PRO A 246 -18.35 4.09 -16.18
CA PRO A 246 -19.18 4.25 -14.99
C PRO A 246 -20.41 5.15 -15.30
N PRO A 247 -21.59 4.86 -14.71
CA PRO A 247 -22.82 5.62 -15.01
C PRO A 247 -22.79 7.07 -14.49
N LYS A 248 -21.85 7.40 -13.61
CA LYS A 248 -21.64 8.73 -13.04
C LYS A 248 -20.15 9.06 -13.00
N PRO A 249 -19.78 10.35 -13.06
CA PRO A 249 -18.42 10.80 -12.81
C PRO A 249 -17.89 10.34 -11.44
N PHE A 250 -16.57 10.38 -11.29
CA PHE A 250 -15.90 10.00 -10.06
C PHE A 250 -16.36 10.83 -8.86
N LYS A 251 -16.59 10.15 -7.74
CA LYS A 251 -17.00 10.80 -6.50
C LYS A 251 -15.78 11.33 -5.76
N ILE A 252 -15.75 12.65 -5.57
CA ILE A 252 -14.66 13.34 -4.86
C ILE A 252 -15.22 14.07 -3.64
N GLN A 253 -14.53 13.97 -2.51
CA GLN A 253 -14.84 14.67 -1.26
C GLN A 253 -13.60 15.27 -0.61
N LYS A 254 -13.80 16.20 0.29
CA LYS A 254 -12.75 16.80 1.12
C LYS A 254 -12.45 15.86 2.30
N VAL A 255 -11.19 15.73 2.68
CA VAL A 255 -10.83 15.13 3.96
C VAL A 255 -11.40 16.04 5.06
N PRO A 256 -12.07 15.49 6.11
CA PRO A 256 -12.50 16.27 7.26
C PRO A 256 -11.33 17.02 7.91
N GLU A 257 -11.53 18.27 8.32
CA GLU A 257 -10.43 19.12 8.83
C GLU A 257 -9.71 18.53 10.03
N GLU A 258 -10.44 17.86 10.91
CA GLU A 258 -9.88 17.17 12.07
C GLU A 258 -8.96 15.99 11.74
N LEU A 259 -9.03 15.48 10.51
CA LEU A 259 -8.26 14.34 10.02
C LEU A 259 -7.13 14.75 9.05
N GLU A 260 -7.08 15.99 8.59
CA GLU A 260 -6.13 16.49 7.57
C GLU A 260 -4.66 16.17 7.93
N TYR A 261 -4.30 16.14 9.20
CA TYR A 261 -2.92 15.85 9.65
C TYR A 261 -2.51 14.39 9.50
N ASN A 262 -3.47 13.48 9.37
CA ASN A 262 -3.25 12.04 9.36
C ASN A 262 -3.27 11.43 7.95
N TYR A 263 -3.76 12.20 6.96
CA TYR A 263 -3.97 11.68 5.61
C TYR A 263 -3.04 12.32 4.57
N PRO A 264 -2.69 11.57 3.50
CA PRO A 264 -1.95 12.11 2.36
C PRO A 264 -2.77 13.16 1.61
N MET A 265 -2.19 13.77 0.58
CA MET A 265 -2.83 14.81 -0.21
C MET A 265 -4.09 14.31 -0.94
N ALA A 266 -4.07 13.09 -1.45
CA ALA A 266 -5.24 12.42 -2.01
C ALA A 266 -5.16 10.91 -1.74
N TYR A 267 -6.32 10.26 -1.64
CA TYR A 267 -6.44 8.82 -1.57
C TYR A 267 -7.84 8.36 -1.98
N TYR A 268 -7.94 7.15 -2.51
CA TYR A 268 -9.21 6.49 -2.78
C TYR A 268 -9.62 5.57 -1.63
N SER A 269 -10.88 5.69 -1.18
CA SER A 269 -11.50 4.79 -0.20
C SER A 269 -12.43 3.79 -0.91
N PRO A 270 -12.08 2.49 -0.99
CA PRO A 270 -12.95 1.49 -1.62
C PRO A 270 -14.22 1.20 -0.80
N ILE A 271 -14.21 1.49 0.51
CA ILE A 271 -15.37 1.30 1.38
C ILE A 271 -16.49 2.28 1.04
N GLU A 272 -16.11 3.54 0.79
CA GLU A 272 -17.04 4.65 0.52
C GLU A 272 -17.16 4.94 -0.98
N ASP A 273 -16.36 4.23 -1.81
CA ASP A 273 -16.23 4.46 -3.25
C ASP A 273 -16.01 5.95 -3.56
N THR A 274 -15.04 6.54 -2.85
CA THR A 274 -14.84 8.00 -2.84
C THR A 274 -13.35 8.34 -2.86
N ILE A 275 -12.97 9.31 -3.68
CA ILE A 275 -11.65 9.93 -3.67
C ILE A 275 -11.68 11.08 -2.67
N TYR A 276 -10.74 11.06 -1.73
CA TYR A 276 -10.61 12.12 -0.72
C TYR A 276 -9.44 13.03 -1.03
N ILE A 277 -9.68 14.35 -0.95
CA ILE A 277 -8.68 15.39 -1.17
C ILE A 277 -8.40 16.11 0.15
N ASN A 278 -7.15 16.10 0.55
CA ASN A 278 -6.68 16.81 1.73
C ASN A 278 -6.29 18.25 1.37
N LEU A 279 -7.18 19.17 1.67
CA LEU A 279 -7.03 20.57 1.28
C LEU A 279 -5.94 21.32 2.07
N ARG A 280 -5.39 20.74 3.13
CA ARG A 280 -4.25 21.28 3.85
C ARG A 280 -3.03 21.51 2.98
N TYR A 281 -2.89 20.72 1.92
CA TYR A 281 -1.74 20.78 1.02
C TYR A 281 -1.89 21.78 -0.13
N TYR A 282 -2.89 22.67 -0.12
CA TYR A 282 -3.16 23.58 -1.23
C TYR A 282 -1.96 24.46 -1.62
N ASN A 283 -1.19 24.94 -0.65
CA ASN A 283 -0.01 25.79 -0.88
C ASN A 283 1.30 24.96 -1.09
N GLU A 284 1.22 23.65 -1.06
CA GLU A 284 2.34 22.74 -1.37
C GLU A 284 2.11 22.00 -2.71
N CYS A 285 0.87 21.94 -3.20
CA CYS A 285 0.50 21.30 -4.45
C CYS A 285 0.66 22.25 -5.62
N THR A 286 1.34 21.81 -6.67
CA THR A 286 1.38 22.54 -7.94
C THR A 286 0.32 22.00 -8.90
N LYS A 287 -0.19 22.85 -9.82
CA LYS A 287 -1.10 22.39 -10.88
C LYS A 287 -0.52 21.23 -11.68
N LYS A 288 0.79 21.30 -11.95
CA LYS A 288 1.55 20.27 -12.67
C LYS A 288 1.58 18.93 -11.95
N SER A 289 1.60 18.91 -10.61
CA SER A 289 1.61 17.67 -9.81
C SER A 289 0.21 17.14 -9.49
N LEU A 290 -0.81 18.01 -9.52
CA LEU A 290 -2.19 17.60 -9.25
C LEU A 290 -2.70 16.61 -10.29
N PHE A 291 -2.45 16.89 -11.58
CA PHE A 291 -3.03 16.10 -12.66
C PHE A 291 -2.65 14.61 -12.58
N PRO A 292 -1.35 14.21 -12.53
CA PRO A 292 -0.98 12.80 -12.38
C PRO A 292 -1.49 12.17 -11.07
N LEU A 293 -1.55 12.93 -9.97
CA LEU A 293 -2.09 12.45 -8.71
C LEU A 293 -3.57 12.09 -8.84
N LEU A 294 -4.38 12.98 -9.39
CA LEU A 294 -5.83 12.77 -9.55
C LEU A 294 -6.15 11.63 -10.50
N ILE A 295 -5.41 11.52 -11.60
CA ILE A 295 -5.56 10.39 -12.51
C ILE A 295 -5.32 9.08 -11.78
N HIS A 296 -4.26 9.00 -11.01
CA HIS A 296 -3.93 7.85 -10.19
C HIS A 296 -5.12 7.41 -9.32
N GLU A 297 -5.68 8.35 -8.55
CA GLU A 297 -6.82 8.08 -7.67
C GLU A 297 -8.12 7.76 -8.44
N CYS A 298 -8.37 8.44 -9.57
CA CYS A 298 -9.50 8.12 -10.46
C CYS A 298 -9.43 6.67 -10.96
N PHE A 299 -8.23 6.16 -11.29
CA PHE A 299 -8.11 4.78 -11.78
C PHE A 299 -8.15 3.74 -10.67
N HIS A 300 -7.90 4.08 -9.42
CA HIS A 300 -8.28 3.21 -8.29
C HIS A 300 -9.81 3.08 -8.20
N GLN A 301 -10.55 4.21 -8.25
CA GLN A 301 -12.01 4.19 -8.24
C GLN A 301 -12.59 3.47 -9.46
N TYR A 302 -12.05 3.77 -10.66
CA TYR A 302 -12.46 3.10 -11.90
C TYR A 302 -12.33 1.58 -11.81
N HIS A 303 -11.17 1.09 -11.37
CA HIS A 303 -10.91 -0.34 -11.23
C HIS A 303 -11.90 -1.02 -10.28
N TYR A 304 -12.19 -0.39 -9.16
CA TYR A 304 -13.17 -0.91 -8.20
C TYR A 304 -14.58 -0.94 -8.78
N GLN A 305 -15.01 0.13 -9.48
CA GLN A 305 -16.30 0.20 -10.15
C GLN A 305 -16.41 -0.81 -11.31
N PHE A 306 -15.33 -1.02 -12.07
CA PHE A 306 -15.23 -2.05 -13.11
C PHE A 306 -15.47 -3.44 -12.51
N MET A 307 -14.79 -3.79 -11.43
CA MET A 307 -14.97 -5.08 -10.76
C MET A 307 -16.39 -5.30 -10.27
N LYS A 308 -17.04 -4.26 -9.74
CA LYS A 308 -18.45 -4.31 -9.32
C LYS A 308 -19.41 -4.48 -10.50
N TYR A 309 -19.20 -3.74 -11.58
CA TYR A 309 -20.02 -3.84 -12.80
C TYR A 309 -19.99 -5.24 -13.38
N HIS A 310 -18.82 -5.84 -13.50
CA HIS A 310 -18.64 -7.20 -13.98
C HIS A 310 -18.99 -8.28 -12.94
N LYS A 311 -19.49 -7.89 -11.77
CA LYS A 311 -19.89 -8.80 -10.70
C LYS A 311 -18.79 -9.81 -10.33
N LEU A 312 -17.55 -9.33 -10.27
CA LEU A 312 -16.44 -10.16 -9.89
C LEU A 312 -16.66 -10.71 -8.49
N LYS A 313 -16.14 -11.90 -8.23
CA LYS A 313 -16.28 -12.57 -6.94
C LYS A 313 -15.61 -11.78 -5.83
N THR A 314 -16.13 -11.90 -4.63
CA THR A 314 -15.65 -11.12 -3.47
C THR A 314 -14.16 -11.26 -3.25
N TYR A 315 -13.60 -12.46 -3.42
CA TYR A 315 -12.16 -12.66 -3.28
C TYR A 315 -11.32 -11.98 -4.40
N GLN A 316 -11.87 -11.80 -5.60
CA GLN A 316 -11.19 -11.08 -6.69
C GLN A 316 -11.11 -9.58 -6.40
N VAL A 317 -12.09 -9.05 -5.68
CA VAL A 317 -12.15 -7.63 -5.30
C VAL A 317 -11.29 -7.34 -4.05
N TYR A 318 -11.36 -8.19 -3.04
CA TYR A 318 -10.80 -7.93 -1.71
C TYR A 318 -9.71 -8.92 -1.26
N GLY A 319 -9.65 -10.10 -1.87
CA GLY A 319 -8.83 -11.22 -1.37
C GLY A 319 -7.38 -11.18 -1.77
N TYR A 320 -7.10 -10.64 -2.92
CA TYR A 320 -5.74 -10.70 -3.47
C TYR A 320 -4.81 -9.65 -2.90
N ASN A 321 -5.30 -8.47 -2.56
CA ASN A 321 -4.54 -7.33 -2.04
C ASN A 321 -3.15 -7.14 -2.69
N ASN A 322 -3.09 -7.29 -4.02
CA ASN A 322 -1.85 -7.19 -4.77
C ASN A 322 -1.51 -5.74 -5.08
N LEU A 323 -0.81 -5.09 -4.15
CA LEU A 323 -0.38 -3.69 -4.28
C LEU A 323 0.34 -3.41 -5.60
N THR A 324 1.14 -4.36 -6.08
CA THR A 324 1.88 -4.18 -7.34
C THR A 324 0.97 -4.08 -8.55
N PHE A 325 -0.16 -4.79 -8.54
CA PHE A 325 -1.18 -4.62 -9.58
C PHE A 325 -1.96 -3.33 -9.37
N ILE A 326 -2.48 -3.10 -8.17
CA ILE A 326 -3.34 -1.95 -7.84
C ILE A 326 -2.62 -0.63 -8.13
N GLU A 327 -1.45 -0.44 -7.53
CA GLU A 327 -0.63 0.76 -7.69
C GLU A 327 0.01 0.85 -9.07
N GLY A 328 0.43 -0.30 -9.60
CA GLY A 328 1.00 -0.39 -10.94
C GLY A 328 0.02 -0.03 -12.02
N PHE A 329 -1.25 -0.45 -11.91
CA PHE A 329 -2.31 -0.10 -12.86
C PHE A 329 -2.63 1.40 -12.82
N ALA A 330 -2.85 1.96 -11.64
CA ALA A 330 -3.11 3.39 -11.50
C ALA A 330 -1.94 4.23 -12.07
N HIS A 331 -0.70 3.86 -11.76
CA HIS A 331 0.49 4.52 -12.32
C HIS A 331 0.67 4.29 -13.83
N TYR A 332 0.27 3.12 -14.35
CA TYR A 332 0.26 2.84 -15.78
C TYR A 332 -0.72 3.75 -16.52
N MET A 333 -1.88 4.01 -15.95
CA MET A 333 -2.89 4.86 -16.60
C MET A 333 -2.46 6.32 -16.73
N GLU A 334 -1.51 6.78 -15.93
CA GLU A 334 -0.95 8.14 -16.07
C GLU A 334 -0.33 8.39 -17.45
N ILE A 335 0.14 7.35 -18.19
CA ILE A 335 0.71 7.51 -19.54
C ILE A 335 -0.32 7.94 -20.60
N TYR A 336 -1.61 7.68 -20.38
CA TYR A 336 -2.66 7.98 -21.34
C TYR A 336 -3.17 9.43 -21.28
N CYS A 337 -2.58 10.23 -20.41
CA CYS A 337 -2.91 11.63 -20.25
C CYS A 337 -2.00 12.58 -21.04
N GLY A 338 -1.07 12.01 -21.81
CA GLY A 338 -0.17 12.74 -22.70
C GLY A 338 0.66 13.79 -21.93
N ASP A 339 0.83 14.97 -22.52
CA ASP A 339 1.66 16.04 -21.98
C ASP A 339 1.20 16.56 -20.61
N LYS A 340 -0.04 16.25 -20.19
CA LYS A 340 -0.57 16.63 -18.87
C LYS A 340 0.10 15.83 -17.73
N CYS A 341 0.70 14.66 -18.04
CA CYS A 341 1.43 13.84 -17.07
C CYS A 341 2.92 13.74 -17.44
N ASN A 342 3.59 14.89 -17.50
CA ASN A 342 5.00 14.96 -17.82
C ASN A 342 5.85 14.09 -16.87
N GLU A 343 6.84 13.38 -17.41
CA GLU A 343 7.78 12.51 -16.69
C GLU A 343 8.68 13.27 -15.68
N ASP A 344 8.76 14.60 -15.76
CA ASP A 344 9.53 15.47 -14.86
C ASP A 344 8.70 15.98 -13.66
N ASN A 345 7.45 15.47 -13.47
CA ASN A 345 6.67 15.84 -12.30
C ASN A 345 7.21 15.19 -11.01
N TYR A 346 6.83 15.77 -9.86
CA TYR A 346 7.26 15.33 -8.54
C TYR A 346 7.05 13.82 -8.31
N TYR A 347 5.88 13.30 -8.63
CA TYR A 347 5.54 11.89 -8.38
C TYR A 347 6.32 10.93 -9.29
N SER A 348 6.55 11.29 -10.55
CA SER A 348 7.36 10.49 -11.46
C SER A 348 8.81 10.38 -10.98
N VAL A 349 9.42 11.51 -10.60
CA VAL A 349 10.77 11.54 -10.03
C VAL A 349 10.83 10.73 -8.74
N LEU A 350 9.92 10.97 -7.79
CA LEU A 350 9.85 10.27 -6.51
C LEU A 350 9.75 8.76 -6.69
N ARG A 351 8.84 8.29 -7.54
CA ARG A 351 8.61 6.86 -7.77
C ARG A 351 9.83 6.15 -8.36
N LYS A 352 10.61 6.81 -9.23
CA LYS A 352 11.86 6.25 -9.79
C LYS A 352 12.96 6.14 -8.73
N ILE A 353 13.19 7.18 -7.92
CA ILE A 353 14.23 7.14 -6.88
C ILE A 353 13.89 6.18 -5.73
N ARG A 354 12.61 5.86 -5.48
CA ARG A 354 12.18 4.84 -4.50
C ARG A 354 12.83 3.49 -4.74
N LEU A 355 13.02 3.08 -6.01
CA LEU A 355 13.64 1.80 -6.36
C LEU A 355 15.05 1.69 -5.81
N VAL A 356 15.82 2.78 -5.88
CA VAL A 356 17.20 2.84 -5.40
C VAL A 356 17.25 3.04 -3.88
N ALA A 357 16.38 3.90 -3.34
CA ALA A 357 16.39 4.24 -1.92
C ALA A 357 15.96 3.06 -1.02
N ASP A 358 14.83 2.41 -1.34
CA ASP A 358 14.31 1.27 -0.57
C ASP A 358 15.28 0.08 -0.60
N THR A 359 15.74 -0.32 -1.79
CA THR A 359 16.74 -1.39 -1.92
C THR A 359 18.08 -1.00 -1.31
N GLY A 360 18.46 0.28 -1.40
CA GLY A 360 19.63 0.86 -0.73
C GLY A 360 19.60 0.66 0.76
N ILE A 361 18.49 0.97 1.41
CA ILE A 361 18.29 0.76 2.86
C ILE A 361 18.26 -0.73 3.18
N ASN A 362 17.33 -1.48 2.58
CA ASN A 362 16.94 -2.79 3.06
C ASN A 362 17.82 -3.93 2.55
N TYR A 363 18.61 -3.70 1.50
CA TYR A 363 19.50 -4.71 0.94
C TYR A 363 20.97 -4.31 0.99
N TYR A 364 21.30 -3.04 0.65
CA TYR A 364 22.68 -2.55 0.59
C TYR A 364 23.16 -1.86 1.87
N GLY A 365 22.29 -1.72 2.89
CA GLY A 365 22.67 -1.21 4.20
C GLY A 365 22.95 0.30 4.23
N TRP A 366 22.28 1.06 3.38
CA TRP A 366 22.43 2.52 3.41
C TRP A 366 21.97 3.07 4.76
N THR A 367 22.72 4.03 5.26
CA THR A 367 22.36 4.80 6.44
C THR A 367 21.24 5.81 6.12
N TYR A 368 20.55 6.28 7.16
CA TYR A 368 19.55 7.34 7.02
C TYR A 368 20.12 8.57 6.29
N LYS A 369 21.31 9.04 6.71
CA LYS A 369 22.01 10.18 6.09
C LYS A 369 22.34 9.93 4.61
N LYS A 370 22.83 8.74 4.27
CA LYS A 370 23.14 8.38 2.88
C LYS A 370 21.89 8.42 2.01
N THR A 371 20.81 7.83 2.49
CA THR A 371 19.53 7.80 1.77
C THR A 371 18.94 9.20 1.62
N PHE A 372 18.96 9.99 2.69
CA PHE A 372 18.50 11.38 2.66
C PHE A 372 19.27 12.21 1.63
N ASN A 373 20.60 12.14 1.64
CA ASN A 373 21.44 12.89 0.69
C ASN A 373 21.22 12.41 -0.76
N PHE A 374 21.02 11.12 -0.97
CA PHE A 374 20.66 10.58 -2.29
C PHE A 374 19.32 11.16 -2.78
N MET A 375 18.27 11.10 -1.98
CA MET A 375 16.95 11.60 -2.37
C MET A 375 16.95 13.12 -2.55
N LYS A 376 17.69 13.86 -1.72
CA LYS A 376 17.80 15.32 -1.79
C LYS A 376 18.39 15.82 -3.11
N LYS A 377 19.22 15.03 -3.79
CA LYS A 377 19.74 15.38 -5.15
C LYS A 377 18.61 15.55 -6.16
N TYR A 378 17.51 14.79 -5.99
CA TYR A 378 16.39 14.77 -6.93
C TYR A 378 15.16 15.56 -6.45
N LEU A 379 15.02 15.77 -5.13
CA LEU A 379 13.84 16.39 -4.50
C LEU A 379 14.21 17.60 -3.63
N SER A 380 15.15 18.39 -4.03
CA SER A 380 15.91 19.43 -3.29
C SER A 380 15.21 20.13 -2.12
N LYS A 381 13.98 20.64 -2.29
CA LYS A 381 13.26 21.43 -1.29
C LYS A 381 12.26 20.60 -0.43
N LYS A 382 12.01 19.35 -0.75
CA LYS A 382 10.99 18.51 -0.09
C LYS A 382 11.56 17.73 1.11
N THR A 383 12.19 18.39 2.05
CA THR A 383 12.86 17.76 3.22
C THR A 383 11.91 16.89 4.03
N LYS A 384 10.69 17.37 4.31
CA LYS A 384 9.68 16.63 5.08
C LYS A 384 9.23 15.37 4.34
N ASP A 385 9.00 15.48 3.04
CA ASP A 385 8.60 14.36 2.20
C ASP A 385 9.69 13.29 2.15
N ILE A 386 10.96 13.70 2.01
CA ILE A 386 12.11 12.78 2.04
C ILE A 386 12.16 12.02 3.37
N ILE A 387 11.96 12.69 4.49
CA ILE A 387 11.93 12.08 5.82
C ILE A 387 10.80 11.05 5.92
N ASN A 388 9.59 11.41 5.51
CA ASN A 388 8.43 10.52 5.53
C ASN A 388 8.64 9.29 4.63
N GLU A 389 9.21 9.48 3.45
CA GLU A 389 9.50 8.38 2.53
C GLU A 389 10.57 7.43 3.09
N ILE A 390 11.63 7.94 3.69
CA ILE A 390 12.66 7.09 4.34
C ILE A 390 12.02 6.26 5.46
N ASP A 391 11.18 6.88 6.29
CA ASP A 391 10.48 6.16 7.36
C ASP A 391 9.57 5.05 6.80
N ARG A 392 8.86 5.34 5.69
CA ARG A 392 8.05 4.35 4.98
C ARG A 392 8.88 3.17 4.49
N TYR A 393 10.06 3.39 3.90
CA TYR A 393 10.91 2.29 3.43
C TYR A 393 11.49 1.46 4.56
N ILE A 394 11.66 2.04 5.74
CA ILE A 394 12.08 1.34 6.95
C ILE A 394 10.93 0.49 7.51
N CYS A 395 9.72 1.05 7.55
CA CYS A 395 8.55 0.42 8.15
C CYS A 395 7.88 -0.60 7.22
N ASP A 396 7.84 -0.31 5.91
CA ASP A 396 7.20 -1.10 4.86
C ASP A 396 8.16 -1.44 3.70
N PRO A 397 9.17 -2.29 3.98
CA PRO A 397 10.20 -2.63 2.99
C PRO A 397 9.63 -3.25 1.72
N GLY A 398 9.92 -2.62 0.58
CA GLY A 398 9.50 -3.11 -0.74
C GLY A 398 8.16 -2.59 -1.24
N GLN A 399 7.29 -2.04 -0.38
CA GLN A 399 5.97 -1.52 -0.77
C GLN A 399 6.10 -0.39 -1.81
N ALA A 400 7.02 0.53 -1.59
CA ALA A 400 7.23 1.68 -2.49
C ALA A 400 7.72 1.30 -3.90
N LEU A 401 8.18 0.07 -4.11
CA LEU A 401 8.63 -0.44 -5.40
C LEU A 401 7.48 -0.86 -6.31
N CYS A 402 6.31 -1.13 -5.74
CA CYS A 402 5.14 -1.67 -6.44
C CYS A 402 4.67 -0.77 -7.58
N TYR A 403 4.76 0.54 -7.42
CA TYR A 403 4.32 1.55 -8.41
C TYR A 403 5.02 1.38 -9.76
N VAL A 404 6.33 1.59 -9.78
CA VAL A 404 7.12 1.57 -11.03
C VAL A 404 7.23 0.16 -11.59
N VAL A 405 7.48 -0.83 -10.73
CA VAL A 405 7.59 -2.23 -11.18
C VAL A 405 6.26 -2.68 -11.77
N GLY A 406 5.14 -2.39 -11.13
CA GLY A 406 3.81 -2.72 -11.63
C GLY A 406 3.52 -2.06 -12.99
N LYS A 407 3.74 -0.74 -13.11
CA LYS A 407 3.61 0.01 -14.38
C LYS A 407 4.39 -0.66 -15.50
N LEU A 408 5.67 -0.92 -15.29
CA LEU A 408 6.55 -1.46 -16.33
C LEU A 408 6.18 -2.89 -16.73
N GLU A 409 5.72 -3.71 -15.79
CA GLU A 409 5.27 -5.07 -16.10
C GLU A 409 3.93 -5.03 -16.88
N ILE A 410 3.01 -4.12 -16.55
CA ILE A 410 1.75 -3.93 -17.30
C ILE A 410 2.05 -3.45 -18.72
N ILE A 411 2.99 -2.50 -18.90
CA ILE A 411 3.43 -2.06 -20.23
C ILE A 411 3.94 -3.24 -21.05
N LYS A 412 4.82 -4.07 -20.49
CA LYS A 412 5.35 -5.27 -21.17
C LYS A 412 4.24 -6.25 -21.57
N MET A 413 3.27 -6.46 -20.68
CA MET A 413 2.12 -7.32 -20.98
C MET A 413 1.26 -6.74 -22.09
N ARG A 414 0.99 -5.43 -22.07
CA ARG A 414 0.27 -4.71 -23.12
C ARG A 414 0.95 -4.87 -24.47
N ASP A 415 2.24 -4.56 -24.53
CA ASP A 415 3.00 -4.57 -25.79
C ASP A 415 3.08 -5.98 -26.39
N LYS A 416 3.26 -7.00 -25.54
CA LYS A 416 3.20 -8.40 -25.94
C LYS A 416 1.81 -8.76 -26.48
N TYR A 417 0.74 -8.45 -25.72
CA TYR A 417 -0.64 -8.78 -26.07
C TYR A 417 -1.03 -8.18 -27.42
N LEU A 418 -0.76 -6.90 -27.64
CA LEU A 418 -1.08 -6.22 -28.91
C LEU A 418 -0.24 -6.71 -30.09
N LYS A 419 1.01 -7.11 -29.84
CA LYS A 419 1.88 -7.72 -30.88
C LYS A 419 1.36 -9.08 -31.33
N GLU A 420 0.94 -9.92 -30.38
CA GLU A 420 0.48 -11.29 -30.63
C GLU A 420 -0.96 -11.34 -31.15
N ASN A 421 -1.77 -10.32 -30.87
CA ASN A 421 -3.19 -10.24 -31.24
C ASN A 421 -3.48 -9.01 -32.12
N LYS A 422 -3.04 -9.02 -33.37
CA LYS A 422 -3.06 -7.86 -34.29
C LYS A 422 -4.47 -7.26 -34.55
N THR A 423 -5.54 -8.02 -34.38
CA THR A 423 -6.93 -7.54 -34.51
C THR A 423 -7.48 -6.93 -33.22
N LYS A 424 -6.77 -7.05 -32.11
CA LYS A 424 -7.18 -6.55 -30.80
C LYS A 424 -6.69 -5.14 -30.54
N THR A 425 -7.47 -4.39 -29.77
CA THR A 425 -7.23 -3.00 -29.42
C THR A 425 -6.71 -2.86 -27.98
N ILE A 426 -6.35 -1.66 -27.61
CA ILE A 426 -6.00 -1.34 -26.22
C ILE A 426 -7.16 -1.59 -25.24
N LYS A 427 -8.41 -1.42 -25.69
CA LYS A 427 -9.60 -1.70 -24.88
C LYS A 427 -9.71 -3.19 -24.56
N ASP A 428 -9.44 -4.06 -25.57
CA ASP A 428 -9.43 -5.52 -25.37
C ASP A 428 -8.37 -5.93 -24.34
N PHE A 429 -7.19 -5.30 -24.38
CA PHE A 429 -6.14 -5.55 -23.40
C PHE A 429 -6.58 -5.14 -21.99
N HIS A 430 -7.13 -3.93 -21.84
CA HIS A 430 -7.57 -3.45 -20.53
C HIS A 430 -8.71 -4.28 -19.96
N GLU A 431 -9.68 -4.68 -20.79
CA GLU A 431 -10.76 -5.59 -20.38
C GLU A 431 -10.20 -6.91 -19.85
N LYS A 432 -9.31 -7.54 -20.63
CA LYS A 432 -8.69 -8.80 -20.23
C LYS A 432 -7.77 -8.68 -19.02
N LEU A 433 -7.13 -7.53 -18.84
CA LEU A 433 -6.31 -7.23 -17.68
C LEU A 433 -7.15 -7.15 -16.39
N LEU A 434 -8.27 -6.41 -16.45
CA LEU A 434 -9.07 -6.05 -15.27
C LEU A 434 -10.07 -7.12 -14.84
N ILE A 435 -10.57 -7.95 -15.78
CA ILE A 435 -11.58 -8.98 -15.46
C ILE A 435 -11.08 -10.06 -14.48
N ASN A 436 -9.79 -10.12 -14.24
CA ASN A 436 -9.19 -11.05 -13.28
C ASN A 436 -9.15 -10.50 -11.84
N GLY A 437 -9.63 -9.27 -11.62
CA GLY A 437 -9.54 -8.60 -10.32
C GLY A 437 -8.09 -8.19 -9.96
N THR A 438 -7.80 -8.15 -8.67
CA THR A 438 -6.51 -7.65 -8.14
C THR A 438 -5.42 -8.73 -8.01
N CYS A 439 -5.40 -9.76 -8.85
CA CYS A 439 -4.45 -10.87 -8.72
C CYS A 439 -2.99 -10.45 -9.02
N SER A 440 -2.05 -11.32 -8.67
CA SER A 440 -0.62 -11.06 -8.86
C SER A 440 -0.27 -10.92 -10.35
N LEU A 441 0.73 -10.08 -10.64
CA LEU A 441 1.23 -9.91 -12.01
C LEU A 441 1.73 -11.22 -12.62
N SER A 442 2.24 -12.16 -11.79
CA SER A 442 2.66 -13.49 -12.26
C SER A 442 1.48 -14.36 -12.69
N THR A 443 0.34 -14.21 -12.04
CA THR A 443 -0.91 -14.88 -12.44
C THR A 443 -1.47 -14.23 -13.71
N ILE A 444 -1.56 -12.90 -13.75
CA ILE A 444 -2.07 -12.16 -14.93
C ILE A 444 -1.28 -12.50 -16.19
N LYS A 445 0.06 -12.56 -16.11
CA LYS A 445 0.92 -12.96 -17.24
C LYS A 445 0.59 -14.32 -17.85
N LYS A 446 -0.02 -15.20 -17.08
CA LYS A 446 -0.43 -16.54 -17.57
C LYS A 446 -1.84 -16.55 -18.12
N LEU A 447 -2.63 -15.55 -17.78
CA LEU A 447 -4.04 -15.42 -18.21
C LEU A 447 -4.20 -14.54 -19.47
N LEU A 448 -3.22 -13.66 -19.74
CA LEU A 448 -3.12 -12.84 -20.96
C LEU A 448 -2.54 -13.60 -22.13
#